data_a358c483e9a3d480c3930fd63312fe6c
#
_entry.id   a358c483e9a3d480c3930fd63312fe6c
#
_cell.length_a   1.000
_cell.length_b   1.000
_cell.length_c   1.000
_cell.angle_alpha   90.00
_cell.angle_beta   90.00
_cell.angle_gamma   90.00
#
_symmetry.space_group_name_H-M   'P 1'
#
loop_
_entity.id
_entity.type
_entity.pdbx_description
1 polymer ?
#
loop_
_entity_poly.entity_id
_entity_poly.type
_entity_poly.pdbx_seq_one_letter_code
_entity_poly.pdbx_strand_id
1 'polypeptide(L)'
;MFGTNFLRSAGKGLNCSMAEYLNCPGWLHRLPSIYKLIISLAVATIVSAALMPIKMENMTRVMIGWDCFSVSMMIFSGLIFLSMRPRQIRVLAKQEDAGRIVVFGIVLAATIGSLVGIMLLLGNKDWLLGKSVETFIYISGVICSWFLLHTLFTYRYALLYYGDHPLDPDTHTVGLQIPNELWPDYLDFAYFAFVIGMTFQVSDIEISSRTIRRVALVHGLLSFLFNTVIVALTINVVVDLKS
;
A
#
# COMPACT_ATOMS: atom_id res chain seq x y z
N MET A 1 16.00 -45.46 -11.99
CA MET A 1 17.25 -44.69 -12.06
C MET A 1 16.99 -43.30 -12.69
N PHE A 2 16.01 -42.52 -12.12
CA PHE A 2 15.58 -41.21 -12.65
C PHE A 2 15.22 -40.21 -11.56
N GLY A 3 15.87 -40.27 -10.40
CA GLY A 3 15.46 -39.44 -9.25
C GLY A 3 16.50 -38.49 -8.66
N THR A 4 17.75 -38.50 -9.09
CA THR A 4 18.82 -37.76 -8.38
C THR A 4 19.32 -36.49 -9.08
N ASN A 5 18.91 -36.23 -10.31
CA ASN A 5 19.37 -35.04 -11.05
C ASN A 5 18.45 -33.83 -10.88
N PHE A 6 17.20 -33.98 -10.44
CA PHE A 6 16.27 -32.86 -10.24
C PHE A 6 16.61 -32.05 -8.99
N LEU A 7 17.05 -32.70 -7.91
CA LEU A 7 17.42 -32.01 -6.67
C LEU A 7 18.77 -31.27 -6.74
N ARG A 8 19.66 -31.65 -7.69
CA ARG A 8 20.96 -31.00 -7.86
C ARG A 8 20.89 -29.71 -8.68
N SER A 9 19.82 -29.51 -9.48
CA SER A 9 19.56 -28.28 -10.22
C SER A 9 18.94 -27.18 -9.34
N ALA A 10 18.15 -27.56 -8.34
CA ALA A 10 17.50 -26.61 -7.41
C ALA A 10 18.48 -25.95 -6.44
N GLY A 11 19.61 -26.62 -6.11
CA GLY A 11 20.58 -26.10 -5.14
C GLY A 11 21.56 -25.05 -5.65
N LYS A 12 21.64 -24.82 -6.97
CA LYS A 12 22.55 -23.80 -7.57
C LYS A 12 21.93 -22.42 -7.79
N GLY A 13 20.64 -22.24 -7.50
CA GLY A 13 19.90 -20.99 -7.75
C GLY A 13 19.80 -20.01 -6.57
N LEU A 14 20.29 -20.35 -5.39
CA LEU A 14 19.92 -19.69 -4.13
C LEU A 14 20.91 -18.64 -3.60
N ASN A 15 22.08 -18.49 -4.18
CA ASN A 15 22.99 -17.39 -3.84
C ASN A 15 22.78 -16.19 -4.78
N CYS A 16 21.60 -15.53 -4.69
CA CYS A 16 21.48 -14.18 -5.23
C CYS A 16 22.33 -13.26 -4.37
N SER A 17 23.56 -13.00 -4.82
CA SER A 17 24.49 -12.14 -4.09
C SER A 17 23.94 -10.71 -4.05
N MET A 18 24.28 -9.97 -3.02
CA MET A 18 24.05 -8.52 -2.90
C MET A 18 24.45 -7.78 -4.20
N ALA A 19 25.43 -8.33 -4.96
CA ALA A 19 25.90 -7.82 -6.25
C ALA A 19 24.81 -7.89 -7.36
N GLU A 20 23.95 -8.91 -7.38
CA GLU A 20 22.85 -9.00 -8.35
C GLU A 20 21.74 -7.97 -8.05
N TYR A 21 21.49 -7.69 -6.77
CA TYR A 21 20.57 -6.61 -6.36
C TYR A 21 21.10 -5.23 -6.78
N LEU A 22 22.42 -5.02 -6.67
CA LEU A 22 23.06 -3.76 -7.03
C LEU A 22 23.18 -3.54 -8.56
N ASN A 23 23.12 -4.60 -9.36
CA ASN A 23 23.19 -4.54 -10.83
C ASN A 23 21.83 -4.39 -11.53
N CYS A 24 20.73 -4.24 -10.78
CA CYS A 24 19.43 -4.00 -11.38
C CYS A 24 19.33 -2.59 -11.98
N PRO A 25 18.84 -2.44 -13.22
CA PRO A 25 18.58 -1.14 -13.80
C PRO A 25 17.40 -0.48 -13.07
N GLY A 26 17.70 0.37 -12.13
CA GLY A 26 16.67 1.14 -11.42
C GLY A 26 17.17 1.71 -10.10
N TRP A 27 17.50 2.99 -10.06
CA TRP A 27 17.88 3.72 -8.84
C TRP A 27 16.74 3.75 -7.79
N LEU A 28 15.47 3.61 -8.25
CA LEU A 28 14.28 3.67 -7.40
C LEU A 28 14.19 2.54 -6.37
N HIS A 29 14.70 1.35 -6.71
CA HIS A 29 14.69 0.18 -5.81
C HIS A 29 15.69 0.33 -4.67
N ARG A 30 16.74 1.12 -4.90
CA ARG A 30 17.81 1.36 -3.94
C ARG A 30 17.44 2.41 -2.88
N LEU A 31 16.38 3.19 -3.13
CA LEU A 31 15.93 4.19 -2.16
C LEU A 31 15.24 3.50 -0.98
N PRO A 32 15.76 3.66 0.25
CA PRO A 32 15.07 3.25 1.47
C PRO A 32 13.65 3.81 1.53
N SER A 33 12.74 3.08 2.15
CA SER A 33 11.32 3.48 2.25
C SER A 33 11.13 4.86 2.89
N ILE A 34 12.04 5.24 3.79
CA ILE A 34 12.03 6.56 4.43
C ILE A 34 12.24 7.72 3.44
N TYR A 35 13.10 7.54 2.42
CA TYR A 35 13.31 8.61 1.43
C TYR A 35 12.08 8.81 0.54
N LYS A 36 11.37 7.74 0.20
CA LYS A 36 10.09 7.83 -0.56
C LYS A 36 9.05 8.58 0.26
N LEU A 37 8.95 8.29 1.56
CA LEU A 37 8.10 9.02 2.50
C LEU A 37 8.49 10.51 2.55
N ILE A 38 9.78 10.83 2.72
CA ILE A 38 10.27 12.22 2.79
C ILE A 38 9.98 12.97 1.49
N ILE A 39 10.24 12.36 0.33
CA ILE A 39 9.97 12.98 -0.98
C ILE A 39 8.46 13.26 -1.13
N SER A 40 7.60 12.28 -0.80
CA SER A 40 6.15 12.46 -0.89
C SER A 40 5.64 13.53 0.08
N LEU A 41 6.22 13.62 1.28
CA LEU A 41 5.90 14.66 2.24
C LEU A 41 6.38 16.04 1.77
N ALA A 42 7.57 16.12 1.16
CA ALA A 42 8.07 17.35 0.56
C ALA A 42 7.19 17.85 -0.57
N VAL A 43 6.73 16.95 -1.47
CA VAL A 43 5.76 17.29 -2.53
C VAL A 43 4.47 17.85 -1.93
N ALA A 44 3.89 17.19 -0.93
CA ALA A 44 2.69 17.66 -0.24
C ALA A 44 2.88 19.04 0.38
N THR A 45 4.01 19.27 1.05
CA THR A 45 4.34 20.55 1.70
C THR A 45 4.54 21.66 0.69
N ILE A 46 5.25 21.40 -0.43
CA ILE A 46 5.47 22.38 -1.51
C ILE A 46 4.13 22.78 -2.14
N VAL A 47 3.27 21.80 -2.44
CA VAL A 47 1.94 22.09 -3.01
C VAL A 47 1.09 22.88 -2.02
N SER A 48 1.04 22.50 -0.75
CA SER A 48 0.30 23.22 0.30
C SER A 48 0.81 24.66 0.47
N ALA A 49 2.12 24.87 0.39
CA ALA A 49 2.74 26.21 0.44
C ALA A 49 2.40 27.06 -0.81
N ALA A 50 2.44 26.45 -2.00
CA ALA A 50 2.07 27.11 -3.25
C ALA A 50 0.59 27.56 -3.27
N LEU A 51 -0.27 26.87 -2.53
CA LEU A 51 -1.69 27.20 -2.38
C LEU A 51 -1.97 28.26 -1.30
N MET A 52 -0.96 28.74 -0.55
CA MET A 52 -1.16 29.76 0.50
C MET A 52 -1.82 31.06 0.01
N PRO A 53 -1.50 31.61 -1.19
CA PRO A 53 -2.13 32.85 -1.66
C PRO A 53 -3.59 32.67 -2.08
N ILE A 54 -4.06 31.45 -2.27
CA ILE A 54 -5.45 31.18 -2.67
C ILE A 54 -6.35 31.17 -1.43
N LYS A 55 -7.45 31.93 -1.48
CA LYS A 55 -8.46 31.96 -0.42
C LYS A 55 -9.21 30.62 -0.39
N MET A 56 -8.84 29.75 0.51
CA MET A 56 -9.49 28.47 0.78
C MET A 56 -9.40 28.15 2.28
N GLU A 57 -10.25 27.25 2.75
CA GLU A 57 -10.19 26.79 4.10
C GLU A 57 -8.86 26.00 4.34
N ASN A 58 -8.29 26.14 5.54
CA ASN A 58 -7.04 25.45 5.90
C ASN A 58 -7.15 23.93 5.77
N MET A 59 -8.32 23.39 6.08
CA MET A 59 -8.59 21.96 5.98
C MET A 59 -8.62 21.47 4.53
N THR A 60 -9.22 22.24 3.62
CA THR A 60 -9.20 21.94 2.18
C THR A 60 -7.75 21.91 1.65
N ARG A 61 -6.90 22.85 2.11
CA ARG A 61 -5.47 22.88 1.76
C ARG A 61 -4.74 21.63 2.28
N VAL A 62 -5.02 21.21 3.51
CA VAL A 62 -4.46 19.98 4.09
C VAL A 62 -4.90 18.76 3.28
N MET A 63 -6.15 18.70 2.83
CA MET A 63 -6.65 17.60 2.02
C MET A 63 -5.98 17.51 0.66
N ILE A 64 -5.78 18.65 -0.02
CA ILE A 64 -5.01 18.68 -1.29
C ILE A 64 -3.58 18.18 -1.05
N GLY A 65 -2.94 18.62 0.03
CA GLY A 65 -1.62 18.12 0.43
C GLY A 65 -1.61 16.60 0.67
N TRP A 66 -2.65 16.08 1.34
CA TRP A 66 -2.83 14.66 1.55
C TRP A 66 -3.00 13.88 0.23
N ASP A 67 -3.78 14.39 -0.70
CA ASP A 67 -3.97 13.78 -2.02
C ASP A 67 -2.64 13.73 -2.79
N CYS A 68 -1.89 14.82 -2.82
CA CYS A 68 -0.56 14.86 -3.44
C CYS A 68 0.43 13.89 -2.79
N PHE A 69 0.42 13.77 -1.45
CA PHE A 69 1.20 12.79 -0.73
C PHE A 69 0.84 11.36 -1.14
N SER A 70 -0.45 11.04 -1.11
CA SER A 70 -0.97 9.70 -1.41
C SER A 70 -0.68 9.29 -2.84
N VAL A 71 -0.94 10.18 -3.81
CA VAL A 71 -0.65 9.95 -5.24
C VAL A 71 0.85 9.75 -5.47
N SER A 72 1.70 10.56 -4.84
CA SER A 72 3.15 10.41 -4.92
C SER A 72 3.61 9.04 -4.39
N MET A 73 3.10 8.63 -3.23
CA MET A 73 3.40 7.30 -2.66
C MET A 73 2.91 6.17 -3.57
N MET A 74 1.72 6.30 -4.17
CA MET A 74 1.18 5.30 -5.10
C MET A 74 1.99 5.21 -6.39
N ILE A 75 2.47 6.34 -6.93
CA ILE A 75 3.36 6.34 -8.11
C ILE A 75 4.65 5.59 -7.80
N PHE A 76 5.33 5.89 -6.68
CA PHE A 76 6.53 5.15 -6.28
C PHE A 76 6.26 3.66 -6.10
N SER A 77 5.14 3.31 -5.49
CA SER A 77 4.75 1.91 -5.26
C SER A 77 4.43 1.19 -6.57
N GLY A 78 3.69 1.81 -7.47
CA GLY A 78 3.36 1.25 -8.78
C GLY A 78 4.60 0.98 -9.63
N LEU A 79 5.55 1.92 -9.65
CA LEU A 79 6.82 1.73 -10.35
C LEU A 79 7.62 0.54 -9.76
N ILE A 80 7.57 0.35 -8.45
CA ILE A 80 8.22 -0.79 -7.78
C ILE A 80 7.48 -2.09 -8.12
N PHE A 81 6.16 -2.12 -8.05
CA PHE A 81 5.36 -3.31 -8.33
C PHE A 81 5.59 -3.83 -9.75
N LEU A 82 5.72 -2.91 -10.73
CA LEU A 82 5.94 -3.27 -12.13
C LEU A 82 7.38 -3.64 -12.47
N SER A 83 8.35 -3.29 -11.64
CA SER A 83 9.77 -3.42 -12.01
C SER A 83 10.55 -4.42 -11.15
N MET A 84 10.09 -4.76 -9.94
CA MET A 84 10.81 -5.70 -9.08
C MET A 84 10.47 -7.17 -9.37
N ARG A 85 11.52 -7.97 -9.51
CA ARG A 85 11.40 -9.42 -9.67
C ARG A 85 11.28 -10.12 -8.31
N PRO A 86 10.66 -11.31 -8.23
CA PRO A 86 10.46 -12.06 -6.98
C PRO A 86 11.73 -12.26 -6.13
N ARG A 87 12.87 -12.58 -6.78
CA ARG A 87 14.16 -12.71 -6.09
C ARG A 87 14.61 -11.44 -5.37
N GLN A 88 14.35 -10.28 -5.96
CA GLN A 88 14.68 -8.98 -5.38
C GLN A 88 13.77 -8.66 -4.20
N ILE A 89 12.49 -9.01 -4.30
CA ILE A 89 11.51 -8.87 -3.20
C ILE A 89 11.98 -9.68 -1.99
N ARG A 90 12.46 -10.92 -2.22
CA ARG A 90 12.99 -11.77 -1.15
C ARG A 90 14.23 -11.16 -0.48
N VAL A 91 15.20 -10.67 -1.26
CA VAL A 91 16.40 -10.01 -0.69
C VAL A 91 15.99 -8.80 0.16
N LEU A 92 15.02 -8.04 -0.33
CA LEU A 92 14.49 -6.88 0.37
C LEU A 92 13.73 -7.26 1.65
N ALA A 93 13.01 -8.38 1.65
CA ALA A 93 12.28 -8.89 2.82
C ALA A 93 13.22 -9.41 3.91
N LYS A 94 14.37 -10.00 3.53
CA LYS A 94 15.42 -10.45 4.47
C LYS A 94 16.12 -9.30 5.20
N GLN A 95 16.21 -8.13 4.58
CA GLN A 95 16.71 -6.93 5.25
C GLN A 95 15.59 -6.41 6.16
N GLU A 96 15.47 -6.99 7.37
CA GLU A 96 14.58 -6.48 8.41
C GLU A 96 14.93 -5.02 8.69
N ASP A 97 14.23 -4.13 8.01
CA ASP A 97 14.37 -2.70 8.25
C ASP A 97 13.24 -2.28 9.20
N ALA A 98 13.57 -2.07 10.47
CA ALA A 98 12.65 -1.51 11.46
C ALA A 98 11.98 -0.24 10.92
N GLY A 99 12.66 0.52 10.06
CA GLY A 99 12.11 1.68 9.35
C GLY A 99 10.88 1.36 8.50
N ARG A 100 10.78 0.18 7.91
CA ARG A 100 9.59 -0.20 7.10
C ARG A 100 8.35 -0.42 7.94
N ILE A 101 8.50 -1.04 9.10
CA ILE A 101 7.39 -1.25 10.05
C ILE A 101 6.91 0.10 10.56
N VAL A 102 7.84 1.00 10.89
CA VAL A 102 7.53 2.35 11.34
C VAL A 102 6.82 3.15 10.23
N VAL A 103 7.34 3.14 9.00
CA VAL A 103 6.71 3.80 7.84
C VAL A 103 5.31 3.23 7.60
N PHE A 104 5.15 1.91 7.62
CA PHE A 104 3.84 1.26 7.50
C PHE A 104 2.87 1.77 8.58
N GLY A 105 3.29 1.79 9.84
CA GLY A 105 2.46 2.25 10.95
C GLY A 105 2.08 3.73 10.86
N ILE A 106 3.04 4.59 10.50
CA ILE A 106 2.81 6.03 10.33
C ILE A 106 1.82 6.30 9.19
N VAL A 107 2.05 5.71 8.02
CA VAL A 107 1.19 5.93 6.85
C VAL A 107 -0.19 5.33 7.09
N LEU A 108 -0.29 4.17 7.73
CA LEU A 108 -1.57 3.57 8.12
C LEU A 108 -2.36 4.48 9.08
N ALA A 109 -1.71 4.99 10.13
CA ALA A 109 -2.34 5.90 11.07
C ALA A 109 -2.79 7.21 10.40
N ALA A 110 -1.95 7.77 9.52
CA ALA A 110 -2.28 8.96 8.76
C ALA A 110 -3.46 8.73 7.78
N THR A 111 -3.53 7.56 7.15
CA THR A 111 -4.62 7.15 6.27
C THR A 111 -5.96 7.05 7.03
N ILE A 112 -5.95 6.45 8.22
CA ILE A 112 -7.13 6.39 9.09
C ILE A 112 -7.50 7.79 9.58
N GLY A 113 -6.51 8.59 9.98
CA GLY A 113 -6.72 9.97 10.43
C GLY A 113 -7.32 10.86 9.34
N SER A 114 -6.92 10.69 8.07
CA SER A 114 -7.50 11.42 6.93
C SER A 114 -8.98 11.09 6.74
N LEU A 115 -9.35 9.82 6.91
CA LEU A 115 -10.74 9.39 6.82
C LEU A 115 -11.62 10.08 7.87
N VAL A 116 -11.16 10.10 9.13
CA VAL A 116 -11.85 10.82 10.21
C VAL A 116 -11.92 12.31 9.91
N GLY A 117 -10.83 12.93 9.45
CA GLY A 117 -10.78 14.34 9.06
C GLY A 117 -11.82 14.69 8.01
N ILE A 118 -11.94 13.88 6.96
CA ILE A 118 -12.93 14.07 5.89
C ILE A 118 -14.35 13.99 6.44
N MET A 119 -14.64 13.03 7.32
CA MET A 119 -15.97 12.90 7.92
C MET A 119 -16.36 14.13 8.75
N LEU A 120 -15.41 14.72 9.46
CA LEU A 120 -15.64 15.94 10.24
C LEU A 120 -15.87 17.17 9.33
N LEU A 121 -15.17 17.25 8.20
CA LEU A 121 -15.24 18.37 7.26
C LEU A 121 -16.55 18.42 6.48
N LEU A 122 -17.14 17.28 6.15
CA LEU A 122 -18.43 17.23 5.45
C LEU A 122 -19.59 17.83 6.26
N GLY A 123 -19.41 18.03 7.57
CA GLY A 123 -20.33 18.76 8.43
C GLY A 123 -20.18 20.30 8.36
N ASN A 124 -19.13 20.80 7.74
CA ASN A 124 -18.84 22.23 7.65
C ASN A 124 -19.60 22.89 6.51
N LYS A 125 -20.10 24.12 6.70
CA LYS A 125 -21.00 24.79 5.73
C LYS A 125 -20.35 25.92 4.93
N ASP A 126 -19.10 26.26 5.22
CA ASP A 126 -18.42 27.40 4.57
C ASP A 126 -17.58 26.93 3.38
N TRP A 127 -18.16 26.96 2.18
CA TRP A 127 -17.54 26.55 0.92
C TRP A 127 -16.86 27.72 0.23
N LEU A 128 -15.58 27.99 0.50
CA LEU A 128 -14.84 29.13 -0.04
C LEU A 128 -14.46 28.98 -1.53
N LEU A 129 -14.20 27.75 -1.99
CA LEU A 129 -13.92 27.43 -3.39
C LEU A 129 -15.16 27.03 -4.18
N GLY A 130 -16.31 26.92 -3.49
CA GLY A 130 -17.55 26.39 -4.03
C GLY A 130 -17.76 24.90 -3.73
N LYS A 131 -19.01 24.56 -3.43
CA LYS A 131 -19.44 23.24 -2.94
C LYS A 131 -18.91 22.08 -3.79
N SER A 132 -19.06 22.18 -5.11
CA SER A 132 -18.69 21.10 -6.04
C SER A 132 -17.18 20.82 -6.03
N VAL A 133 -16.36 21.87 -6.00
CA VAL A 133 -14.89 21.75 -6.03
C VAL A 133 -14.38 21.10 -4.74
N GLU A 134 -14.83 21.61 -3.59
CA GLU A 134 -14.40 21.09 -2.29
C GLU A 134 -14.90 19.66 -2.06
N THR A 135 -16.14 19.36 -2.45
CA THR A 135 -16.67 17.99 -2.41
C THR A 135 -15.81 17.05 -3.24
N PHE A 136 -15.38 17.45 -4.43
CA PHE A 136 -14.49 16.65 -5.28
C PHE A 136 -13.14 16.38 -4.59
N ILE A 137 -12.54 17.40 -3.97
CA ILE A 137 -11.28 17.26 -3.21
C ILE A 137 -11.44 16.26 -2.08
N TYR A 138 -12.54 16.30 -1.33
CA TYR A 138 -12.75 15.39 -0.21
C TYR A 138 -13.00 13.94 -0.66
N ILE A 139 -13.75 13.77 -1.76
CA ILE A 139 -13.97 12.44 -2.35
C ILE A 139 -12.65 11.85 -2.86
N SER A 140 -11.83 12.67 -3.56
CA SER A 140 -10.51 12.21 -4.01
C SER A 140 -9.62 11.78 -2.85
N GLY A 141 -9.66 12.50 -1.72
CA GLY A 141 -8.94 12.13 -0.50
C GLY A 141 -9.34 10.76 0.07
N VAL A 142 -10.64 10.44 0.07
CA VAL A 142 -11.11 9.10 0.48
C VAL A 142 -10.61 8.02 -0.47
N ILE A 143 -10.73 8.25 -1.78
CA ILE A 143 -10.30 7.31 -2.81
C ILE A 143 -8.78 7.09 -2.72
N CYS A 144 -8.00 8.16 -2.63
CA CYS A 144 -6.54 8.07 -2.45
C CYS A 144 -6.15 7.31 -1.18
N SER A 145 -6.84 7.56 -0.07
CA SER A 145 -6.63 6.84 1.19
C SER A 145 -6.94 5.35 1.06
N TRP A 146 -8.02 4.99 0.35
CA TRP A 146 -8.39 3.61 0.07
C TRP A 146 -7.29 2.89 -0.73
N PHE A 147 -6.86 3.47 -1.84
CA PHE A 147 -5.77 2.90 -2.65
C PHE A 147 -4.46 2.78 -1.86
N LEU A 148 -4.11 3.79 -1.08
CA LEU A 148 -2.89 3.79 -0.27
C LEU A 148 -2.92 2.70 0.79
N LEU A 149 -4.07 2.48 1.45
CA LEU A 149 -4.26 1.40 2.42
C LEU A 149 -3.91 0.04 1.80
N HIS A 150 -4.50 -0.31 0.65
CA HIS A 150 -4.28 -1.62 0.02
C HIS A 150 -2.86 -1.75 -0.57
N THR A 151 -2.27 -0.66 -1.03
CA THR A 151 -0.85 -0.59 -1.41
C THR A 151 0.08 -0.92 -0.23
N LEU A 152 -0.21 -0.41 0.97
CA LEU A 152 0.55 -0.74 2.18
C LEU A 152 0.43 -2.22 2.55
N PHE A 153 -0.78 -2.77 2.48
CA PHE A 153 -0.99 -4.19 2.77
C PHE A 153 -0.33 -5.10 1.71
N THR A 154 -0.24 -4.68 0.46
CA THR A 154 0.54 -5.38 -0.58
C THR A 154 1.99 -5.58 -0.15
N TYR A 155 2.67 -4.51 0.29
CA TYR A 155 4.02 -4.61 0.83
C TYR A 155 4.08 -5.51 2.07
N ARG A 156 3.09 -5.41 2.96
CA ARG A 156 3.05 -6.20 4.19
C ARG A 156 2.94 -7.69 3.90
N TYR A 157 2.08 -8.09 2.95
CA TYR A 157 1.94 -9.49 2.55
C TYR A 157 3.21 -10.03 1.89
N ALA A 158 3.83 -9.27 0.99
CA ALA A 158 5.09 -9.65 0.37
C ALA A 158 6.21 -9.87 1.42
N LEU A 159 6.31 -8.97 2.41
CA LEU A 159 7.27 -9.12 3.51
C LEU A 159 7.00 -10.37 4.37
N LEU A 160 5.73 -10.67 4.66
CA LEU A 160 5.36 -11.84 5.45
C LEU A 160 5.55 -13.15 4.67
N TYR A 161 5.36 -13.12 3.35
CA TYR A 161 5.54 -14.28 2.49
C TYR A 161 7.02 -14.63 2.30
N TYR A 162 7.86 -13.63 2.02
CA TYR A 162 9.28 -13.79 1.74
C TYR A 162 10.17 -13.68 2.99
N GLY A 163 9.61 -13.44 4.17
CA GLY A 163 10.35 -13.44 5.43
C GLY A 163 11.06 -14.77 5.65
N ASP A 164 12.14 -14.75 6.42
CA ASP A 164 12.90 -15.98 6.72
C ASP A 164 12.09 -16.94 7.58
N HIS A 165 12.21 -18.24 7.29
CA HIS A 165 11.65 -19.27 8.12
C HIS A 165 12.43 -19.33 9.46
N PRO A 166 11.76 -19.36 10.64
CA PRO A 166 12.44 -19.30 11.93
C PRO A 166 13.47 -20.43 12.17
N LEU A 167 13.28 -21.57 11.50
CA LEU A 167 14.11 -22.77 11.67
C LEU A 167 15.06 -23.02 10.50
N ASP A 168 14.88 -22.34 9.36
CA ASP A 168 15.70 -22.51 8.16
C ASP A 168 15.77 -21.21 7.39
N PRO A 169 16.86 -20.42 7.56
CA PRO A 169 17.06 -19.15 6.86
C PRO A 169 17.18 -19.27 5.34
N ASP A 170 17.42 -20.46 4.80
CA ASP A 170 17.51 -20.69 3.37
C ASP A 170 16.15 -20.87 2.69
N THR A 171 15.08 -21.09 3.50
CA THR A 171 13.70 -21.14 3.04
C THR A 171 12.94 -19.86 3.41
N HIS A 172 11.95 -19.50 2.62
CA HIS A 172 11.03 -18.41 2.97
C HIS A 172 9.79 -18.97 3.68
N THR A 173 9.12 -18.12 4.46
CA THR A 173 8.04 -18.56 5.36
C THR A 173 6.85 -19.12 4.60
N VAL A 174 6.62 -18.72 3.34
CA VAL A 174 5.40 -19.03 2.59
C VAL A 174 4.17 -18.70 3.48
N GLY A 175 3.02 -19.01 3.15
CA GLY A 175 1.86 -18.75 4.04
C GLY A 175 0.65 -18.22 3.31
N LEU A 176 0.86 -17.94 2.02
CA LEU A 176 -0.17 -17.80 1.01
C LEU A 176 0.05 -18.88 -0.04
N GLN A 177 -1.02 -19.59 -0.40
CA GLN A 177 -0.99 -20.57 -1.49
C GLN A 177 -1.54 -19.91 -2.74
N ILE A 178 -0.63 -19.40 -3.55
CA ILE A 178 -0.98 -18.73 -4.81
C ILE A 178 -1.04 -19.80 -5.90
N PRO A 179 -2.17 -20.00 -6.60
CA PRO A 179 -2.31 -21.05 -7.59
C PRO A 179 -1.27 -20.94 -8.70
N ASN A 180 -0.58 -22.05 -8.97
CA ASN A 180 0.43 -22.19 -10.03
C ASN A 180 1.65 -21.25 -9.96
N GLU A 181 1.87 -20.53 -8.83
CA GLU A 181 2.99 -19.60 -8.67
C GLU A 181 3.78 -19.91 -7.37
N LEU A 182 5.06 -20.24 -7.54
CA LEU A 182 6.00 -20.50 -6.43
C LEU A 182 6.83 -19.25 -6.05
N TRP A 183 6.93 -18.29 -6.97
CA TRP A 183 7.71 -17.08 -6.81
C TRP A 183 6.87 -15.85 -7.16
N PRO A 184 5.85 -15.54 -6.34
CA PRO A 184 4.94 -14.45 -6.62
C PRO A 184 5.65 -13.08 -6.63
N ASP A 185 5.21 -12.22 -7.51
CA ASP A 185 5.67 -10.83 -7.59
C ASP A 185 4.76 -9.88 -6.77
N TYR A 186 5.03 -8.58 -6.83
CA TYR A 186 4.20 -7.61 -6.12
C TYR A 186 2.78 -7.52 -6.67
N LEU A 187 2.53 -7.85 -7.94
CA LEU A 187 1.19 -7.81 -8.51
C LEU A 187 0.31 -8.95 -7.96
N ASP A 188 0.89 -10.12 -7.66
CA ASP A 188 0.17 -11.21 -7.00
C ASP A 188 -0.26 -10.80 -5.59
N PHE A 189 0.64 -10.15 -4.84
CA PHE A 189 0.30 -9.62 -3.51
C PHE A 189 -0.66 -8.43 -3.59
N ALA A 190 -0.60 -7.61 -4.63
CA ALA A 190 -1.55 -6.54 -4.88
C ALA A 190 -2.93 -7.12 -5.18
N TYR A 191 -3.02 -8.13 -6.06
CA TYR A 191 -4.25 -8.85 -6.33
C TYR A 191 -4.90 -9.32 -5.02
N PHE A 192 -4.15 -10.01 -4.17
CA PHE A 192 -4.65 -10.48 -2.87
C PHE A 192 -5.13 -9.33 -1.97
N ALA A 193 -4.34 -8.27 -1.84
CA ALA A 193 -4.67 -7.12 -1.01
C ALA A 193 -5.91 -6.36 -1.52
N PHE A 194 -5.99 -6.12 -2.83
CA PHE A 194 -7.10 -5.37 -3.41
C PHE A 194 -8.40 -6.19 -3.45
N VAL A 195 -8.33 -7.52 -3.61
CA VAL A 195 -9.53 -8.38 -3.48
C VAL A 195 -10.11 -8.27 -2.08
N ILE A 196 -9.28 -8.35 -1.02
CA ILE A 196 -9.75 -8.11 0.36
C ILE A 196 -10.31 -6.69 0.49
N GLY A 197 -9.67 -5.70 -0.14
CA GLY A 197 -10.13 -4.31 -0.15
C GLY A 197 -11.53 -4.12 -0.72
N MET A 198 -11.82 -4.77 -1.83
CA MET A 198 -13.10 -4.66 -2.54
C MET A 198 -14.20 -5.51 -1.93
N THR A 199 -13.86 -6.73 -1.46
CA THR A 199 -14.87 -7.75 -1.12
C THR A 199 -14.92 -8.10 0.36
N PHE A 200 -13.94 -7.68 1.18
CA PHE A 200 -13.71 -8.10 2.58
C PHE A 200 -13.43 -9.61 2.72
N GLN A 201 -13.38 -10.33 1.63
CA GLN A 201 -13.22 -11.77 1.56
C GLN A 201 -11.83 -12.12 1.03
N VAL A 202 -11.30 -13.26 1.46
CA VAL A 202 -10.10 -13.86 0.89
C VAL A 202 -10.43 -14.34 -0.52
N SER A 203 -9.50 -14.13 -1.46
CA SER A 203 -9.62 -14.59 -2.85
C SER A 203 -9.47 -16.12 -2.97
N ASP A 204 -9.14 -16.59 -4.16
CA ASP A 204 -8.67 -17.94 -4.49
C ASP A 204 -7.30 -18.29 -3.87
N ILE A 205 -6.65 -17.33 -3.20
CA ILE A 205 -5.38 -17.51 -2.50
C ILE A 205 -5.65 -17.95 -1.06
N GLU A 206 -5.28 -19.19 -0.73
CA GLU A 206 -5.47 -19.73 0.62
C GLU A 206 -4.44 -19.23 1.61
N ILE A 207 -4.88 -18.94 2.85
CA ILE A 207 -3.99 -18.49 3.93
C ILE A 207 -3.65 -19.66 4.86
N SER A 208 -2.44 -20.17 4.76
CA SER A 208 -1.93 -21.23 5.65
C SER A 208 -1.24 -20.68 6.91
N SER A 209 -0.64 -19.48 6.84
CA SER A 209 0.06 -18.85 7.96
C SER A 209 -0.90 -18.22 8.98
N ARG A 210 -0.67 -18.49 10.27
CA ARG A 210 -1.39 -17.84 11.39
C ARG A 210 -1.16 -16.33 11.43
N THR A 211 0.05 -15.89 11.14
CA THR A 211 0.42 -14.45 11.13
C THR A 211 -0.29 -13.71 10.01
N ILE A 212 -0.25 -14.25 8.80
CA ILE A 212 -0.92 -13.63 7.64
C ILE A 212 -2.43 -13.60 7.87
N ARG A 213 -3.02 -14.65 8.47
CA ARG A 213 -4.45 -14.72 8.81
C ARG A 213 -4.88 -13.60 9.77
N ARG A 214 -4.05 -13.26 10.77
CA ARG A 214 -4.32 -12.13 11.68
C ARG A 214 -4.23 -10.78 10.97
N VAL A 215 -3.25 -10.62 10.10
CA VAL A 215 -3.11 -9.41 9.28
C VAL A 215 -4.27 -9.27 8.32
N ALA A 216 -4.71 -10.34 7.67
CA ALA A 216 -5.87 -10.35 6.77
C ALA A 216 -7.17 -10.00 7.50
N LEU A 217 -7.35 -10.47 8.75
CA LEU A 217 -8.50 -10.07 9.57
C LEU A 217 -8.53 -8.54 9.81
N VAL A 218 -7.40 -7.96 10.23
CA VAL A 218 -7.31 -6.50 10.44
C VAL A 218 -7.54 -5.75 9.13
N HIS A 219 -6.95 -6.23 8.04
CA HIS A 219 -7.13 -5.65 6.71
C HIS A 219 -8.61 -5.68 6.26
N GLY A 220 -9.28 -6.81 6.42
CA GLY A 220 -10.72 -6.95 6.09
C GLY A 220 -11.60 -6.01 6.92
N LEU A 221 -11.33 -5.87 8.23
CA LEU A 221 -12.06 -4.93 9.09
C LEU A 221 -11.86 -3.47 8.66
N LEU A 222 -10.63 -3.07 8.32
CA LEU A 222 -10.34 -1.74 7.80
C LEU A 222 -11.01 -1.52 6.45
N SER A 223 -10.97 -2.50 5.55
CA SER A 223 -11.64 -2.45 4.24
C SER A 223 -13.14 -2.26 4.38
N PHE A 224 -13.77 -3.01 5.29
CA PHE A 224 -15.20 -2.85 5.60
C PHE A 224 -15.53 -1.43 6.07
N LEU A 225 -14.73 -0.89 6.99
CA LEU A 225 -14.91 0.47 7.50
C LEU A 225 -14.80 1.51 6.36
N PHE A 226 -13.73 1.43 5.53
CA PHE A 226 -13.54 2.34 4.42
C PHE A 226 -14.69 2.28 3.41
N ASN A 227 -15.10 1.09 3.01
CA ASN A 227 -16.17 0.91 2.03
C ASN A 227 -17.53 1.40 2.57
N THR A 228 -17.79 1.21 3.87
CA THR A 228 -18.98 1.77 4.52
C THR A 228 -18.97 3.30 4.45
N VAL A 229 -17.84 3.95 4.71
CA VAL A 229 -17.71 5.41 4.61
C VAL A 229 -17.87 5.87 3.16
N ILE A 230 -17.24 5.20 2.19
CA ILE A 230 -17.36 5.52 0.75
C ILE A 230 -18.82 5.48 0.31
N VAL A 231 -19.56 4.43 0.70
CA VAL A 231 -21.00 4.31 0.37
C VAL A 231 -21.80 5.43 1.02
N ALA A 232 -21.57 5.72 2.31
CA ALA A 232 -22.26 6.81 3.02
C ALA A 232 -22.02 8.17 2.36
N LEU A 233 -20.75 8.46 1.98
CA LEU A 233 -20.41 9.69 1.26
C LEU A 233 -21.06 9.77 -0.11
N THR A 234 -21.09 8.67 -0.87
CA THR A 234 -21.73 8.60 -2.18
C THR A 234 -23.22 8.91 -2.07
N ILE A 235 -23.91 8.35 -1.07
CA ILE A 235 -25.32 8.64 -0.83
C ILE A 235 -25.52 10.13 -0.53
N ASN A 236 -24.71 10.73 0.35
CA ASN A 236 -24.82 12.14 0.69
C ASN A 236 -24.65 13.04 -0.54
N VAL A 237 -23.64 12.76 -1.39
CA VAL A 237 -23.40 13.53 -2.62
C VAL A 237 -24.58 13.39 -3.59
N VAL A 238 -25.13 12.20 -3.77
CA VAL A 238 -26.30 11.96 -4.65
C VAL A 238 -27.54 12.72 -4.16
N VAL A 239 -27.78 12.76 -2.85
CA VAL A 239 -28.89 13.52 -2.25
C VAL A 239 -28.69 15.02 -2.47
N ASP A 240 -27.47 15.52 -2.24
CA ASP A 240 -27.11 16.93 -2.42
C ASP A 240 -27.22 17.42 -3.87
N LEU A 241 -27.01 16.55 -4.86
CA LEU A 241 -27.17 16.89 -6.28
C LEU A 241 -28.62 16.99 -6.72
N LYS A 242 -29.55 16.44 -5.93
CA LYS A 242 -31.01 16.48 -6.22
C LYS A 242 -31.75 17.58 -5.49
N SER A 243 -31.11 18.21 -4.50
CA SER A 243 -31.66 19.33 -3.72
C SER A 243 -31.26 20.68 -4.32
#